data_7c732f34ea171014d40d02ece31d7f94
#
_entry.id   7c732f34ea171014d40d02ece31d7f94
#
_cell.length_a   1.000
_cell.length_b   1.000
_cell.length_c   1.000
_cell.angle_alpha   90.00
_cell.angle_beta   90.00
_cell.angle_gamma   90.00
#
_symmetry.space_group_name_H-M   'P 1'
#
loop_
_entity.id
_entity.type
_entity.pdbx_description
1 polymer ?
#
loop_
_entity_poly.entity_id
_entity_poly.type
_entity_poly.pdbx_seq_one_letter_code
_entity_poly.pdbx_strand_id
1 'polypeptide(L)'
;MKQLFLVVLILQLCKAEAQTSSSSVADSLYATRNYSKAINEYSKIGDGTAALQIARSYNAIRNFDKAIVQYRYVTNDNPNFQLAQLELGKLLLKVKTYADAKSVFINLIQLNNENPEFQFYLGEANSNLELSDESLVHYKKALSLDSTHLRSLFQLAKYYTIKQERDSALNYIEKGLLLYENDVAMINLNALVLYNDFQFKNAIPFFERVLDLGENKEYVYEKLGYSYFMNWEFEKAKQNYTVLLSRDDSNSQTYFSLASIYQKEKKLDSAKMFINKAMEVQKPIFAEGYSRLADIARDQEDLKTALDYYKLAHDNDVTDARIYYNITTVYDQLGSDPKKKLEFYQNFLKQYPNEHPYFYESVRKRITELKEQIHFTKE
;
A
#
# COMPACT_ATOMS: atom_id res chain seq x y z
N MET A 1 -60.98 30.29 33.20
CA MET A 1 -60.10 29.09 33.04
C MET A 1 -60.24 28.41 31.69
N LYS A 2 -61.49 28.03 31.21
CA LYS A 2 -61.62 27.35 29.89
C LYS A 2 -61.14 28.16 28.69
N GLN A 3 -61.35 29.48 28.66
CA GLN A 3 -60.85 30.33 27.54
C GLN A 3 -59.33 30.45 27.50
N LEU A 4 -58.65 30.50 28.66
CA LEU A 4 -57.21 30.51 28.72
C LEU A 4 -56.57 29.20 28.25
N PHE A 5 -57.22 28.09 28.56
CA PHE A 5 -56.82 26.75 28.12
C PHE A 5 -56.95 26.59 26.60
N LEU A 6 -58.03 27.14 26.01
CA LEU A 6 -58.26 27.13 24.58
C LEU A 6 -57.21 27.94 23.81
N VAL A 7 -56.85 29.13 24.34
CA VAL A 7 -55.81 29.99 23.74
C VAL A 7 -54.44 29.34 23.80
N VAL A 8 -54.09 28.67 24.92
CA VAL A 8 -52.83 27.92 25.04
C VAL A 8 -52.81 26.74 24.08
N LEU A 9 -53.91 26.01 23.88
CA LEU A 9 -54.05 24.90 22.97
C LEU A 9 -53.89 25.35 21.50
N ILE A 10 -54.52 26.47 21.11
CA ILE A 10 -54.39 27.05 19.78
C ILE A 10 -52.95 27.54 19.51
N LEU A 11 -52.31 28.15 20.50
CA LEU A 11 -50.90 28.56 20.38
C LEU A 11 -49.95 27.37 20.23
N GLN A 12 -50.23 26.23 20.88
CA GLN A 12 -49.48 24.99 20.71
C GLN A 12 -49.70 24.37 19.35
N LEU A 13 -50.95 24.37 18.82
CA LEU A 13 -51.25 23.88 17.48
C LEU A 13 -50.58 24.74 16.38
N CYS A 14 -50.62 26.05 16.49
CA CYS A 14 -49.96 26.96 15.56
C CYS A 14 -48.43 26.81 15.60
N LYS A 15 -47.83 26.54 16.77
CA LYS A 15 -46.43 26.22 16.88
C LYS A 15 -46.08 24.88 16.20
N ALA A 16 -46.91 23.84 16.36
CA ALA A 16 -46.70 22.55 15.75
C ALA A 16 -46.79 22.62 14.21
N GLU A 17 -47.76 23.34 13.65
CA GLU A 17 -47.91 23.55 12.22
C GLU A 17 -46.75 24.39 11.61
N ALA A 18 -46.29 25.43 12.30
CA ALA A 18 -45.19 26.23 11.88
C ALA A 18 -43.86 25.45 11.89
N GLN A 19 -43.69 24.56 12.86
CA GLN A 19 -42.50 23.72 13.02
C GLN A 19 -42.44 22.61 11.96
N THR A 20 -43.59 21.97 11.64
CA THR A 20 -43.70 21.00 10.54
C THR A 20 -43.46 21.64 9.17
N SER A 21 -43.93 22.85 8.95
CA SER A 21 -43.66 23.64 7.74
C SER A 21 -42.19 23.97 7.56
N SER A 22 -41.53 24.44 8.64
CA SER A 22 -40.08 24.79 8.61
C SER A 22 -39.22 23.55 8.42
N SER A 23 -39.54 22.40 9.02
CA SER A 23 -38.81 21.14 8.80
C SER A 23 -38.93 20.70 7.35
N SER A 24 -40.11 20.72 6.76
CA SER A 24 -40.34 20.32 5.36
C SER A 24 -39.53 21.20 4.36
N VAL A 25 -39.43 22.51 4.61
CA VAL A 25 -38.64 23.41 3.80
C VAL A 25 -37.12 23.12 3.94
N ALA A 26 -36.67 22.89 5.19
CA ALA A 26 -35.27 22.59 5.47
C ALA A 26 -34.84 21.24 4.83
N ASP A 27 -35.70 20.21 4.95
CA ASP A 27 -35.48 18.90 4.34
C ASP A 27 -35.46 18.96 2.81
N SER A 28 -36.33 19.75 2.20
CA SER A 28 -36.33 19.99 0.75
C SER A 28 -35.03 20.67 0.29
N LEU A 29 -34.55 21.67 1.04
CA LEU A 29 -33.29 22.34 0.75
C LEU A 29 -32.10 21.40 0.90
N TYR A 30 -32.12 20.54 1.91
CA TYR A 30 -31.08 19.52 2.11
C TYR A 30 -31.08 18.51 0.95
N ALA A 31 -32.24 17.98 0.58
CA ALA A 31 -32.41 17.02 -0.52
C ALA A 31 -31.94 17.59 -1.87
N THR A 32 -32.18 18.90 -2.09
CA THR A 32 -31.69 19.62 -3.29
C THR A 32 -30.24 20.11 -3.17
N ARG A 33 -29.50 19.66 -2.15
CA ARG A 33 -28.08 20.02 -1.85
C ARG A 33 -27.84 21.50 -1.58
N ASN A 34 -28.89 22.26 -1.23
CA ASN A 34 -28.77 23.67 -0.86
C ASN A 34 -28.46 23.79 0.63
N TYR A 35 -27.35 23.19 1.05
CA TYR A 35 -26.98 22.97 2.45
C TYR A 35 -26.87 24.27 3.27
N SER A 36 -26.36 25.35 2.69
CA SER A 36 -26.24 26.63 3.40
C SER A 36 -27.61 27.21 3.78
N LYS A 37 -28.60 27.09 2.88
CA LYS A 37 -29.98 27.52 3.21
C LYS A 37 -30.65 26.54 4.14
N ALA A 38 -30.41 25.22 3.98
CA ALA A 38 -30.91 24.20 4.88
C ALA A 38 -30.45 24.45 6.33
N ILE A 39 -29.17 24.78 6.56
CA ILE A 39 -28.64 25.15 7.88
C ILE A 39 -29.45 26.30 8.49
N ASN A 40 -29.73 27.35 7.72
CA ASN A 40 -30.48 28.51 8.20
C ASN A 40 -31.93 28.13 8.58
N GLU A 41 -32.59 27.25 7.82
CA GLU A 41 -33.92 26.79 8.16
C GLU A 41 -33.94 25.82 9.36
N TYR A 42 -33.02 24.84 9.39
CA TYR A 42 -32.91 23.96 10.55
C TYR A 42 -32.57 24.71 11.85
N SER A 43 -31.80 25.79 11.78
CA SER A 43 -31.46 26.58 12.97
C SER A 43 -32.64 27.28 13.61
N LYS A 44 -33.75 27.47 12.87
CA LYS A 44 -35.00 28.05 13.41
C LYS A 44 -35.84 27.01 14.17
N ILE A 45 -35.63 25.73 13.95
CA ILE A 45 -36.38 24.63 14.58
C ILE A 45 -35.84 24.38 15.99
N GLY A 46 -34.53 24.31 16.16
CA GLY A 46 -33.84 24.29 17.45
C GLY A 46 -33.97 22.98 18.26
N ASP A 47 -34.39 21.87 17.64
CA ASP A 47 -34.44 20.56 18.27
C ASP A 47 -33.21 19.68 17.92
N GLY A 48 -33.06 18.55 18.61
CA GLY A 48 -31.92 17.63 18.41
C GLY A 48 -31.87 17.02 17.01
N THR A 49 -33.00 16.86 16.33
CA THR A 49 -33.09 16.33 14.96
C THR A 49 -32.59 17.37 13.98
N ALA A 50 -33.01 18.62 14.11
CA ALA A 50 -32.51 19.74 13.32
C ALA A 50 -31.01 19.97 13.55
N ALA A 51 -30.53 19.85 14.78
CA ALA A 51 -29.12 19.95 15.13
C ALA A 51 -28.27 18.88 14.42
N LEU A 52 -28.75 17.64 14.33
CA LEU A 52 -28.08 16.57 13.56
C LEU A 52 -28.03 16.92 12.06
N GLN A 53 -29.13 17.44 11.49
CA GLN A 53 -29.18 17.82 10.08
C GLN A 53 -28.26 19.03 9.78
N ILE A 54 -28.10 19.95 10.73
CA ILE A 54 -27.09 21.04 10.64
C ILE A 54 -25.68 20.44 10.58
N ALA A 55 -25.35 19.47 11.45
CA ALA A 55 -24.05 18.80 11.45
C ALA A 55 -23.78 18.11 10.11
N ARG A 56 -24.77 17.36 9.58
CA ARG A 56 -24.70 16.71 8.27
C ARG A 56 -24.51 17.72 7.13
N SER A 57 -25.21 18.85 7.20
CA SER A 57 -25.12 19.92 6.21
C SER A 57 -23.73 20.54 6.19
N TYR A 58 -23.14 20.84 7.38
CA TYR A 58 -21.75 21.29 7.47
C TYR A 58 -20.76 20.24 6.93
N ASN A 59 -20.95 18.97 7.23
CA ASN A 59 -20.12 17.89 6.70
C ASN A 59 -20.22 17.81 5.16
N ALA A 60 -21.42 17.96 4.59
CA ALA A 60 -21.67 17.94 3.16
C ALA A 60 -20.95 19.07 2.40
N ILE A 61 -20.90 20.27 2.98
CA ILE A 61 -20.13 21.42 2.43
C ILE A 61 -18.65 21.41 2.83
N ARG A 62 -18.17 20.31 3.43
CA ARG A 62 -16.78 20.12 3.90
C ARG A 62 -16.30 21.12 4.97
N ASN A 63 -17.21 21.76 5.68
CA ASN A 63 -16.90 22.56 6.86
C ASN A 63 -16.81 21.62 8.09
N PHE A 64 -15.74 20.83 8.13
CA PHE A 64 -15.60 19.75 9.11
C PHE A 64 -15.52 20.26 10.55
N ASP A 65 -14.90 21.41 10.81
CA ASP A 65 -14.80 21.98 12.14
C ASP A 65 -16.18 22.31 12.72
N LYS A 66 -17.03 22.99 11.95
CA LYS A 66 -18.41 23.28 12.36
C LYS A 66 -19.26 22.00 12.45
N ALA A 67 -19.03 21.03 11.57
CA ALA A 67 -19.72 19.75 11.65
C ALA A 67 -19.39 19.02 12.96
N ILE A 68 -18.10 18.94 13.34
CA ILE A 68 -17.65 18.31 14.59
C ILE A 68 -18.26 19.00 15.80
N VAL A 69 -18.20 20.33 15.85
CA VAL A 69 -18.80 21.10 16.95
C VAL A 69 -20.29 20.78 17.07
N GLN A 70 -21.00 20.75 15.95
CA GLN A 70 -22.43 20.48 15.95
C GLN A 70 -22.77 19.02 16.30
N TYR A 71 -21.98 18.04 15.81
CA TYR A 71 -22.13 16.64 16.25
C TYR A 71 -21.87 16.48 17.74
N ARG A 72 -20.83 17.12 18.28
CA ARG A 72 -20.54 17.10 19.72
C ARG A 72 -21.68 17.73 20.53
N TYR A 73 -22.30 18.80 20.06
CA TYR A 73 -23.48 19.37 20.67
C TYR A 73 -24.62 18.33 20.78
N VAL A 74 -24.92 17.66 19.64
CA VAL A 74 -25.98 16.62 19.60
C VAL A 74 -25.66 15.44 20.52
N THR A 75 -24.42 14.98 20.55
CA THR A 75 -24.02 13.82 21.37
C THR A 75 -23.89 14.15 22.85
N ASN A 76 -23.62 15.39 23.21
CA ASN A 76 -23.63 15.84 24.60
C ASN A 76 -25.07 16.00 25.14
N ASP A 77 -25.99 16.50 24.31
CA ASP A 77 -27.41 16.64 24.65
C ASP A 77 -28.07 15.26 24.79
N ASN A 78 -27.75 14.32 23.90
CA ASN A 78 -28.20 12.94 23.97
C ASN A 78 -27.04 11.93 23.82
N PRO A 79 -26.42 11.53 24.94
CA PRO A 79 -25.30 10.60 24.93
C PRO A 79 -25.65 9.19 24.42
N ASN A 80 -26.92 8.82 24.33
CA ASN A 80 -27.36 7.53 23.82
C ASN A 80 -27.70 7.55 22.32
N PHE A 81 -27.52 8.69 21.65
CA PHE A 81 -27.82 8.81 20.23
C PHE A 81 -26.74 8.20 19.36
N GLN A 82 -26.76 6.88 19.24
CA GLN A 82 -25.74 6.08 18.55
C GLN A 82 -25.47 6.56 17.11
N LEU A 83 -26.50 6.97 16.37
CA LEU A 83 -26.34 7.44 14.99
C LEU A 83 -25.48 8.71 14.92
N ALA A 84 -25.74 9.68 15.79
CA ALA A 84 -24.93 10.92 15.83
C ALA A 84 -23.49 10.64 16.25
N GLN A 85 -23.26 9.76 17.23
CA GLN A 85 -21.92 9.32 17.62
C GLN A 85 -21.21 8.60 16.50
N LEU A 86 -21.88 7.70 15.78
CA LEU A 86 -21.30 6.99 14.64
C LEU A 86 -20.87 7.95 13.53
N GLU A 87 -21.71 8.92 13.19
CA GLU A 87 -21.39 9.94 12.19
C GLU A 87 -20.23 10.84 12.65
N LEU A 88 -20.19 11.23 13.94
CA LEU A 88 -19.07 11.94 14.53
C LEU A 88 -17.77 11.13 14.43
N GLY A 89 -17.78 9.87 14.86
CA GLY A 89 -16.60 9.00 14.83
C GLY A 89 -16.07 8.82 13.41
N LYS A 90 -16.94 8.61 12.42
CA LYS A 90 -16.56 8.55 10.99
C LYS A 90 -15.95 9.85 10.49
N LEU A 91 -16.49 11.00 10.90
CA LEU A 91 -15.93 12.30 10.53
C LEU A 91 -14.57 12.52 11.17
N LEU A 92 -14.40 12.15 12.45
CA LEU A 92 -13.11 12.24 13.14
C LEU A 92 -12.03 11.37 12.49
N LEU A 93 -12.37 10.15 12.03
CA LEU A 93 -11.47 9.33 11.21
C LEU A 93 -11.08 10.04 9.91
N LYS A 94 -12.06 10.63 9.22
CA LYS A 94 -11.84 11.34 7.96
C LYS A 94 -10.91 12.54 8.10
N VAL A 95 -11.00 13.28 9.21
CA VAL A 95 -10.12 14.43 9.49
C VAL A 95 -8.85 14.03 10.25
N LYS A 96 -8.60 12.73 10.42
CA LYS A 96 -7.41 12.14 11.03
C LYS A 96 -7.22 12.44 12.53
N THR A 97 -8.29 12.78 13.23
CA THR A 97 -8.29 12.91 14.71
C THR A 97 -8.60 11.53 15.34
N TYR A 98 -7.68 10.60 15.16
CA TYR A 98 -7.88 9.18 15.44
C TYR A 98 -8.11 8.85 16.91
N ALA A 99 -7.46 9.58 17.84
CA ALA A 99 -7.63 9.37 19.27
C ALA A 99 -9.06 9.75 19.75
N ASP A 100 -9.62 10.85 19.20
CA ASP A 100 -11.00 11.23 19.47
C ASP A 100 -11.99 10.23 18.87
N ALA A 101 -11.72 9.77 17.62
CA ALA A 101 -12.52 8.75 16.97
C ALA A 101 -12.55 7.45 17.79
N LYS A 102 -11.39 6.99 18.27
CA LYS A 102 -11.27 5.82 19.16
C LYS A 102 -12.16 5.97 20.39
N SER A 103 -12.13 7.13 21.06
CA SER A 103 -12.94 7.39 22.25
C SER A 103 -14.44 7.30 21.94
N VAL A 104 -14.89 7.86 20.81
CA VAL A 104 -16.29 7.80 20.37
C VAL A 104 -16.72 6.35 20.09
N PHE A 105 -15.89 5.54 19.41
CA PHE A 105 -16.25 4.16 19.12
C PHE A 105 -16.22 3.26 20.36
N ILE A 106 -15.36 3.54 21.35
CA ILE A 106 -15.40 2.86 22.65
C ILE A 106 -16.74 3.12 23.33
N ASN A 107 -17.22 4.37 23.36
CA ASN A 107 -18.53 4.70 23.93
C ASN A 107 -19.67 3.99 23.20
N LEU A 108 -19.62 3.95 21.85
CA LEU A 108 -20.62 3.22 21.05
C LEU A 108 -20.67 1.72 21.37
N ILE A 109 -19.51 1.08 21.57
CA ILE A 109 -19.44 -0.33 21.97
C ILE A 109 -19.99 -0.55 23.37
N GLN A 110 -19.81 0.41 24.30
CA GLN A 110 -20.43 0.33 25.63
C GLN A 110 -21.95 0.43 25.56
N LEU A 111 -22.51 1.20 24.61
CA LEU A 111 -23.94 1.31 24.38
C LEU A 111 -24.53 0.08 23.67
N ASN A 112 -23.79 -0.49 22.75
CA ASN A 112 -24.20 -1.69 21.98
C ASN A 112 -22.95 -2.45 21.49
N ASN A 113 -22.62 -3.53 22.19
CA ASN A 113 -21.46 -4.36 21.91
C ASN A 113 -21.67 -5.40 20.80
N GLU A 114 -22.91 -5.54 20.30
CA GLU A 114 -23.28 -6.51 19.27
C GLU A 114 -23.31 -5.90 17.86
N ASN A 115 -23.01 -4.61 17.74
CA ASN A 115 -22.97 -3.96 16.44
C ASN A 115 -21.57 -4.16 15.78
N PRO A 116 -21.46 -4.90 14.67
CA PRO A 116 -20.18 -5.15 14.00
C PRO A 116 -19.53 -3.87 13.46
N GLU A 117 -20.31 -2.87 13.06
CA GLU A 117 -19.81 -1.59 12.56
C GLU A 117 -19.00 -0.84 13.62
N PHE A 118 -19.45 -0.86 14.88
CA PHE A 118 -18.73 -0.16 15.95
C PHE A 118 -17.38 -0.80 16.23
N GLN A 119 -17.34 -2.14 16.22
CA GLN A 119 -16.09 -2.89 16.32
C GLN A 119 -15.16 -2.61 15.12
N PHE A 120 -15.71 -2.64 13.92
CA PHE A 120 -14.93 -2.34 12.70
C PHE A 120 -14.29 -0.95 12.78
N TYR A 121 -15.07 0.10 13.10
CA TYR A 121 -14.54 1.46 13.16
C TYR A 121 -13.56 1.69 14.32
N LEU A 122 -13.71 0.98 15.45
CA LEU A 122 -12.70 1.00 16.49
C LEU A 122 -11.39 0.35 15.99
N GLY A 123 -11.49 -0.73 15.22
CA GLY A 123 -10.36 -1.33 14.51
C GLY A 123 -9.67 -0.33 13.56
N GLU A 124 -10.46 0.43 12.78
CA GLU A 124 -9.94 1.49 11.90
C GLU A 124 -9.21 2.59 12.68
N ALA A 125 -9.79 3.04 13.80
CA ALA A 125 -9.15 4.05 14.66
C ALA A 125 -7.82 3.54 15.23
N ASN A 126 -7.78 2.30 15.72
CA ASN A 126 -6.57 1.67 16.23
C ASN A 126 -5.51 1.46 15.12
N SER A 127 -5.91 1.01 13.95
CA SER A 127 -5.01 0.82 12.80
C SER A 127 -4.33 2.14 12.39
N ASN A 128 -5.08 3.23 12.38
CA ASN A 128 -4.53 4.56 12.06
C ASN A 128 -3.67 5.16 13.19
N LEU A 129 -3.79 4.64 14.41
CA LEU A 129 -2.91 4.94 15.55
C LEU A 129 -1.70 3.99 15.63
N GLU A 130 -1.49 3.18 14.60
CA GLU A 130 -0.42 2.17 14.53
C GLU A 130 -0.53 1.06 15.61
N LEU A 131 -1.69 0.93 16.25
CA LEU A 131 -2.02 -0.11 17.21
C LEU A 131 -2.54 -1.36 16.48
N SER A 132 -1.63 -2.01 15.75
CA SER A 132 -1.98 -3.08 14.81
C SER A 132 -2.63 -4.30 15.49
N ASP A 133 -2.17 -4.71 16.67
CA ASP A 133 -2.68 -5.87 17.37
C ASP A 133 -4.08 -5.60 17.96
N GLU A 134 -4.33 -4.41 18.49
CA GLU A 134 -5.65 -3.99 18.94
C GLU A 134 -6.63 -3.88 17.77
N SER A 135 -6.17 -3.36 16.62
CA SER A 135 -7.02 -3.30 15.43
C SER A 135 -7.47 -4.69 14.97
N LEU A 136 -6.55 -5.67 14.99
CA LEU A 136 -6.82 -7.06 14.65
C LEU A 136 -7.92 -7.67 15.53
N VAL A 137 -7.87 -7.43 16.86
CA VAL A 137 -8.88 -7.92 17.81
C VAL A 137 -10.26 -7.41 17.43
N HIS A 138 -10.37 -6.12 17.11
CA HIS A 138 -11.65 -5.49 16.78
C HIS A 138 -12.19 -5.92 15.41
N TYR A 139 -11.34 -6.10 14.38
CA TYR A 139 -11.78 -6.65 13.10
C TYR A 139 -12.27 -8.11 13.25
N LYS A 140 -11.59 -8.94 14.04
CA LYS A 140 -12.04 -10.32 14.34
C LYS A 140 -13.35 -10.31 15.11
N LYS A 141 -13.53 -9.37 16.06
CA LYS A 141 -14.78 -9.24 16.80
C LYS A 141 -15.94 -8.82 15.88
N ALA A 142 -15.73 -7.83 14.99
CA ALA A 142 -16.72 -7.46 13.99
C ALA A 142 -17.14 -8.66 13.12
N LEU A 143 -16.18 -9.46 12.67
CA LEU A 143 -16.42 -10.66 11.87
C LEU A 143 -17.12 -11.77 12.66
N SER A 144 -16.90 -11.87 13.98
CA SER A 144 -17.63 -12.82 14.85
C SER A 144 -19.10 -12.44 15.06
N LEU A 145 -19.42 -11.15 14.96
CA LEU A 145 -20.79 -10.62 15.06
C LEU A 145 -21.53 -10.69 13.71
N ASP A 146 -20.82 -10.48 12.62
CA ASP A 146 -21.31 -10.60 11.26
C ASP A 146 -20.24 -11.29 10.39
N SER A 147 -20.41 -12.57 10.13
CA SER A 147 -19.48 -13.37 9.33
C SER A 147 -19.35 -12.93 7.87
N THR A 148 -20.30 -12.09 7.41
CA THR A 148 -20.31 -11.52 6.05
C THR A 148 -19.78 -10.09 5.98
N HIS A 149 -19.24 -9.56 7.08
CA HIS A 149 -18.75 -8.18 7.14
C HIS A 149 -17.50 -8.00 6.25
N LEU A 150 -17.73 -7.70 4.98
CA LEU A 150 -16.70 -7.68 3.90
C LEU A 150 -15.53 -6.76 4.23
N ARG A 151 -15.80 -5.60 4.84
CA ARG A 151 -14.72 -4.67 5.21
C ARG A 151 -13.78 -5.24 6.27
N SER A 152 -14.30 -5.99 7.24
CA SER A 152 -13.46 -6.68 8.23
C SER A 152 -12.67 -7.82 7.60
N LEU A 153 -13.26 -8.59 6.68
CA LEU A 153 -12.54 -9.61 5.91
C LEU A 153 -11.36 -8.98 5.15
N PHE A 154 -11.58 -7.84 4.49
CA PHE A 154 -10.55 -7.12 3.76
C PHE A 154 -9.40 -6.64 4.68
N GLN A 155 -9.72 -6.03 5.81
CA GLN A 155 -8.68 -5.55 6.74
C GLN A 155 -7.89 -6.69 7.37
N LEU A 156 -8.55 -7.81 7.68
CA LEU A 156 -7.86 -9.02 8.15
C LEU A 156 -6.95 -9.61 7.07
N ALA A 157 -7.44 -9.75 5.85
CA ALA A 157 -6.65 -10.20 4.71
C ALA A 157 -5.41 -9.31 4.49
N LYS A 158 -5.62 -7.98 4.51
CA LYS A 158 -4.54 -6.99 4.38
C LYS A 158 -3.52 -7.09 5.51
N TYR A 159 -3.97 -7.23 6.75
CA TYR A 159 -3.11 -7.39 7.92
C TYR A 159 -2.19 -8.60 7.75
N TYR A 160 -2.76 -9.76 7.43
CA TYR A 160 -1.98 -11.00 7.25
C TYR A 160 -1.09 -10.97 6.01
N THR A 161 -1.49 -10.25 4.97
CA THR A 161 -0.62 -10.01 3.80
C THR A 161 0.63 -9.21 4.19
N ILE A 162 0.49 -8.17 5.01
CA ILE A 162 1.62 -7.35 5.49
C ILE A 162 2.52 -8.18 6.43
N LYS A 163 1.94 -9.05 7.26
CA LYS A 163 2.68 -9.97 8.14
C LYS A 163 3.31 -11.15 7.39
N GLN A 164 3.08 -11.28 6.09
CA GLN A 164 3.52 -12.40 5.25
C GLN A 164 2.99 -13.77 5.73
N GLU A 165 1.85 -13.77 6.42
CA GLU A 165 1.13 -14.96 6.84
C GLU A 165 0.16 -15.40 5.72
N ARG A 166 0.71 -16.05 4.71
CA ARG A 166 0.02 -16.41 3.47
C ARG A 166 -1.32 -17.12 3.69
N ASP A 167 -1.31 -18.22 4.45
CA ASP A 167 -2.50 -19.06 4.58
C ASP A 167 -3.63 -18.33 5.32
N SER A 168 -3.28 -17.52 6.33
CA SER A 168 -4.23 -16.64 7.01
C SER A 168 -4.80 -15.60 6.05
N ALA A 169 -3.97 -14.96 5.24
CA ALA A 169 -4.41 -13.96 4.25
C ALA A 169 -5.38 -14.60 3.24
N LEU A 170 -4.99 -15.72 2.62
CA LEU A 170 -5.82 -16.41 1.62
C LEU A 170 -7.16 -16.88 2.17
N ASN A 171 -7.22 -17.36 3.42
CA ASN A 171 -8.48 -17.76 4.06
C ASN A 171 -9.49 -16.58 4.16
N TYR A 172 -9.03 -15.37 4.52
CA TYR A 172 -9.92 -14.20 4.57
C TYR A 172 -10.27 -13.68 3.18
N ILE A 173 -9.34 -13.74 2.22
CA ILE A 173 -9.58 -13.39 0.82
C ILE A 173 -10.65 -14.31 0.21
N GLU A 174 -10.51 -15.62 0.38
CA GLU A 174 -11.46 -16.60 -0.14
C GLU A 174 -12.87 -16.36 0.41
N LYS A 175 -12.99 -16.14 1.72
CA LYS A 175 -14.28 -15.80 2.33
C LYS A 175 -14.90 -14.54 1.74
N GLY A 176 -14.10 -13.50 1.48
CA GLY A 176 -14.56 -12.27 0.85
C GLY A 176 -15.01 -12.49 -0.59
N LEU A 177 -14.26 -13.26 -1.38
CA LEU A 177 -14.58 -13.56 -2.77
C LEU A 177 -15.79 -14.50 -2.92
N LEU A 178 -16.06 -15.37 -1.93
CA LEU A 178 -17.30 -16.15 -1.88
C LEU A 178 -18.55 -15.27 -1.71
N LEU A 179 -18.42 -14.14 -1.02
CA LEU A 179 -19.51 -13.16 -0.85
C LEU A 179 -19.64 -12.24 -2.06
N TYR A 180 -18.53 -11.84 -2.64
CA TYR A 180 -18.50 -10.94 -3.79
C TYR A 180 -17.31 -11.28 -4.70
N GLU A 181 -17.54 -12.13 -5.69
CA GLU A 181 -16.50 -12.71 -6.56
C GLU A 181 -15.70 -11.70 -7.38
N ASN A 182 -16.26 -10.52 -7.63
CA ASN A 182 -15.66 -9.44 -8.40
C ASN A 182 -15.17 -8.27 -7.52
N ASP A 183 -14.93 -8.52 -6.23
CA ASP A 183 -14.29 -7.51 -5.37
C ASP A 183 -12.83 -7.29 -5.81
N VAL A 184 -12.61 -6.17 -6.51
CA VAL A 184 -11.30 -5.83 -7.07
C VAL A 184 -10.22 -5.74 -6.01
N ALA A 185 -10.56 -5.26 -4.80
CA ALA A 185 -9.60 -5.12 -3.72
C ALA A 185 -9.16 -6.49 -3.17
N MET A 186 -10.09 -7.43 -3.02
CA MET A 186 -9.80 -8.81 -2.61
C MET A 186 -9.01 -9.57 -3.68
N ILE A 187 -9.39 -9.44 -4.96
CA ILE A 187 -8.66 -10.06 -6.09
C ILE A 187 -7.23 -9.54 -6.14
N ASN A 188 -7.06 -8.22 -5.98
CA ASN A 188 -5.73 -7.60 -5.94
C ASN A 188 -4.90 -8.08 -4.74
N LEU A 189 -5.51 -8.21 -3.55
CA LEU A 189 -4.81 -8.80 -2.40
C LEU A 189 -4.37 -10.24 -2.66
N ASN A 190 -5.21 -11.05 -3.32
CA ASN A 190 -4.85 -12.42 -3.71
C ASN A 190 -3.62 -12.43 -4.62
N ALA A 191 -3.64 -11.58 -5.65
CA ALA A 191 -2.49 -11.42 -6.54
C ALA A 191 -1.22 -11.04 -5.78
N LEU A 192 -1.32 -10.09 -4.84
CA LEU A 192 -0.18 -9.63 -4.04
C LEU A 192 0.35 -10.70 -3.08
N VAL A 193 -0.54 -11.46 -2.44
CA VAL A 193 -0.13 -12.57 -1.56
C VAL A 193 0.67 -13.61 -2.35
N LEU A 194 0.17 -14.02 -3.51
CA LEU A 194 0.84 -15.00 -4.37
C LEU A 194 2.16 -14.44 -4.95
N TYR A 195 2.17 -13.18 -5.34
CA TYR A 195 3.38 -12.50 -5.82
C TYR A 195 4.46 -12.42 -4.74
N ASN A 196 4.11 -12.04 -3.52
CA ASN A 196 5.05 -11.94 -2.40
C ASN A 196 5.57 -13.31 -1.95
N ASP A 197 4.81 -14.37 -2.18
CA ASP A 197 5.20 -15.76 -1.96
C ASP A 197 5.95 -16.37 -3.16
N PHE A 198 6.40 -15.55 -4.12
CA PHE A 198 7.11 -15.95 -5.33
C PHE A 198 6.33 -16.90 -6.25
N GLN A 199 5.02 -17.04 -6.05
CA GLN A 199 4.14 -17.85 -6.90
C GLN A 199 3.67 -17.06 -8.13
N PHE A 200 4.61 -16.53 -8.90
CA PHE A 200 4.34 -15.61 -10.00
C PHE A 200 3.34 -16.14 -11.02
N LYS A 201 3.46 -17.41 -11.39
CA LYS A 201 2.53 -18.07 -12.31
C LYS A 201 1.09 -18.02 -11.80
N ASN A 202 0.90 -18.26 -10.52
CA ASN A 202 -0.41 -18.27 -9.88
C ASN A 202 -0.96 -16.84 -9.65
N ALA A 203 -0.08 -15.84 -9.52
CA ALA A 203 -0.48 -14.43 -9.37
C ALA A 203 -1.00 -13.81 -10.68
N ILE A 204 -0.51 -14.27 -11.86
CA ILE A 204 -0.86 -13.73 -13.18
C ILE A 204 -2.38 -13.60 -13.38
N PRO A 205 -3.21 -14.65 -13.25
CA PRO A 205 -4.63 -14.57 -13.56
C PRO A 205 -5.38 -13.58 -12.65
N PHE A 206 -4.91 -13.37 -11.44
CA PHE A 206 -5.52 -12.40 -10.53
C PHE A 206 -5.15 -10.96 -10.90
N PHE A 207 -3.90 -10.68 -11.29
CA PHE A 207 -3.53 -9.36 -11.80
C PHE A 207 -4.24 -9.05 -13.13
N GLU A 208 -4.35 -10.03 -14.05
CA GLU A 208 -5.14 -9.86 -15.28
C GLU A 208 -6.59 -9.51 -14.95
N ARG A 209 -7.21 -10.24 -14.00
CA ARG A 209 -8.58 -9.98 -13.57
C ARG A 209 -8.76 -8.59 -12.96
N VAL A 210 -7.77 -8.09 -12.19
CA VAL A 210 -7.77 -6.72 -11.66
C VAL A 210 -7.84 -5.69 -12.80
N LEU A 211 -7.07 -5.90 -13.87
CA LEU A 211 -7.09 -5.02 -15.06
C LEU A 211 -8.43 -5.14 -15.82
N ASP A 212 -8.96 -6.34 -16.01
CA ASP A 212 -10.25 -6.58 -16.67
C ASP A 212 -11.42 -5.90 -15.95
N LEU A 213 -11.34 -5.78 -14.62
CA LEU A 213 -12.31 -5.09 -13.80
C LEU A 213 -12.12 -3.57 -13.76
N GLY A 214 -11.17 -3.04 -14.55
CA GLY A 214 -10.97 -1.61 -14.76
C GLY A 214 -9.97 -0.94 -13.79
N GLU A 215 -9.35 -1.67 -12.87
CA GLU A 215 -8.28 -1.12 -12.03
C GLU A 215 -6.97 -1.11 -12.83
N ASN A 216 -6.49 0.05 -13.20
CA ASN A 216 -5.33 0.18 -14.09
C ASN A 216 -4.17 0.98 -13.47
N LYS A 217 -3.91 0.79 -12.17
CA LYS A 217 -2.77 1.39 -11.47
C LYS A 217 -1.44 0.84 -11.98
N GLU A 218 -0.42 1.68 -11.96
CA GLU A 218 0.93 1.36 -12.47
C GLU A 218 1.54 0.12 -11.84
N TYR A 219 1.44 -0.02 -10.52
CA TYR A 219 1.99 -1.17 -9.81
C TYR A 219 1.39 -2.51 -10.27
N VAL A 220 0.15 -2.53 -10.79
CA VAL A 220 -0.47 -3.76 -11.30
C VAL A 220 0.25 -4.21 -12.57
N TYR A 221 0.52 -3.28 -13.50
CA TYR A 221 1.29 -3.57 -14.70
C TYR A 221 2.73 -3.97 -14.39
N GLU A 222 3.36 -3.29 -13.41
CA GLU A 222 4.72 -3.62 -12.96
C GLU A 222 4.80 -5.06 -12.43
N LYS A 223 3.91 -5.42 -11.49
CA LYS A 223 3.90 -6.76 -10.89
C LYS A 223 3.47 -7.84 -11.85
N LEU A 224 2.50 -7.56 -12.72
CA LEU A 224 2.10 -8.47 -13.79
C LEU A 224 3.22 -8.66 -14.80
N GLY A 225 3.88 -7.59 -15.24
CA GLY A 225 5.02 -7.65 -16.13
C GLY A 225 6.17 -8.48 -15.54
N TYR A 226 6.47 -8.27 -14.25
CA TYR A 226 7.47 -9.07 -13.55
C TYR A 226 7.04 -10.54 -13.39
N SER A 227 5.77 -10.80 -13.10
CA SER A 227 5.23 -12.17 -13.00
C SER A 227 5.35 -12.92 -14.32
N TYR A 228 5.04 -12.27 -15.44
CA TYR A 228 5.27 -12.82 -16.77
C TYR A 228 6.75 -13.05 -17.08
N PHE A 229 7.63 -12.12 -16.69
CA PHE A 229 9.07 -12.29 -16.85
C PHE A 229 9.59 -13.53 -16.11
N MET A 230 9.18 -13.70 -14.86
CA MET A 230 9.55 -14.86 -14.04
C MET A 230 8.96 -16.18 -14.56
N ASN A 231 7.85 -16.11 -15.30
CA ASN A 231 7.21 -17.26 -15.96
C ASN A 231 7.69 -17.46 -17.41
N TRP A 232 8.73 -16.75 -17.87
CA TRP A 232 9.30 -16.83 -19.22
C TRP A 232 8.36 -16.40 -20.36
N GLU A 233 7.29 -15.68 -20.05
CA GLU A 233 6.35 -15.10 -21.01
C GLU A 233 6.80 -13.69 -21.43
N PHE A 234 7.96 -13.60 -22.08
CA PHE A 234 8.67 -12.35 -22.32
C PHE A 234 7.88 -11.33 -23.14
N GLU A 235 7.10 -11.75 -24.13
CA GLU A 235 6.30 -10.83 -24.95
C GLU A 235 5.22 -10.14 -24.11
N LYS A 236 4.53 -10.88 -23.24
CA LYS A 236 3.53 -10.31 -22.34
C LYS A 236 4.19 -9.39 -21.29
N ALA A 237 5.37 -9.76 -20.78
CA ALA A 237 6.13 -8.90 -19.88
C ALA A 237 6.47 -7.56 -20.55
N LYS A 238 6.99 -7.58 -21.78
CA LYS A 238 7.29 -6.36 -22.55
C LYS A 238 6.06 -5.50 -22.79
N GLN A 239 4.91 -6.10 -23.12
CA GLN A 239 3.65 -5.37 -23.29
C GLN A 239 3.29 -4.58 -22.03
N ASN A 240 3.34 -5.20 -20.84
CA ASN A 240 3.03 -4.53 -19.59
C ASN A 240 4.01 -3.37 -19.28
N TYR A 241 5.30 -3.57 -19.49
CA TYR A 241 6.30 -2.51 -19.31
C TYR A 241 6.17 -1.38 -20.34
N THR A 242 5.75 -1.69 -21.57
CA THR A 242 5.45 -0.67 -22.58
C THR A 242 4.28 0.22 -22.16
N VAL A 243 3.24 -0.36 -21.52
CA VAL A 243 2.14 0.44 -20.94
C VAL A 243 2.68 1.42 -19.89
N LEU A 244 3.60 0.99 -19.01
CA LEU A 244 4.21 1.87 -18.02
C LEU A 244 4.98 3.01 -18.66
N LEU A 245 5.82 2.73 -19.66
CA LEU A 245 6.57 3.77 -20.38
C LEU A 245 5.67 4.72 -21.19
N SER A 246 4.50 4.27 -21.64
CA SER A 246 3.53 5.18 -22.28
C SER A 246 2.92 6.20 -21.32
N ARG A 247 2.99 5.95 -20.00
CA ARG A 247 2.50 6.85 -18.95
C ARG A 247 3.60 7.72 -18.37
N ASP A 248 4.79 7.13 -18.15
CA ASP A 248 5.98 7.80 -17.65
C ASP A 248 7.21 7.24 -18.35
N ASP A 249 7.69 7.96 -19.36
CA ASP A 249 8.90 7.62 -20.13
C ASP A 249 10.21 7.99 -19.43
N SER A 250 10.12 8.61 -18.24
CA SER A 250 11.26 8.91 -17.38
C SER A 250 11.55 7.83 -16.31
N ASN A 251 10.73 6.77 -16.27
CA ASN A 251 10.88 5.69 -15.30
C ASN A 251 12.05 4.75 -15.69
N SER A 252 13.24 5.02 -15.11
CA SER A 252 14.45 4.23 -15.36
C SER A 252 14.29 2.75 -14.99
N GLN A 253 13.54 2.43 -13.93
CA GLN A 253 13.33 1.05 -13.48
C GLN A 253 12.60 0.21 -14.53
N THR A 254 11.65 0.81 -15.24
CA THR A 254 10.93 0.13 -16.33
C THR A 254 11.88 -0.20 -17.50
N TYR A 255 12.80 0.71 -17.84
CA TYR A 255 13.82 0.45 -18.84
C TYR A 255 14.77 -0.68 -18.41
N PHE A 256 15.20 -0.72 -17.14
CA PHE A 256 16.00 -1.83 -16.62
C PHE A 256 15.26 -3.17 -16.66
N SER A 257 13.95 -3.16 -16.39
CA SER A 257 13.13 -4.37 -16.50
C SER A 257 13.08 -4.90 -17.93
N LEU A 258 12.89 -4.01 -18.93
CA LEU A 258 12.96 -4.36 -20.35
C LEU A 258 14.35 -4.88 -20.73
N ALA A 259 15.42 -4.24 -20.26
CA ALA A 259 16.78 -4.69 -20.50
C ALA A 259 17.00 -6.12 -19.98
N SER A 260 16.50 -6.43 -18.78
CA SER A 260 16.57 -7.77 -18.20
C SER A 260 15.86 -8.82 -19.05
N ILE A 261 14.71 -8.47 -19.63
CA ILE A 261 14.00 -9.36 -20.57
C ILE A 261 14.85 -9.63 -21.80
N TYR A 262 15.37 -8.57 -22.47
CA TYR A 262 16.19 -8.73 -23.67
C TYR A 262 17.49 -9.49 -23.38
N GLN A 263 18.09 -9.32 -22.20
CA GLN A 263 19.25 -10.12 -21.78
C GLN A 263 18.89 -11.61 -21.66
N LYS A 264 17.73 -11.95 -21.05
CA LYS A 264 17.26 -13.36 -20.99
C LYS A 264 16.96 -13.95 -22.36
N GLU A 265 16.47 -13.14 -23.29
CA GLU A 265 16.26 -13.55 -24.70
C GLU A 265 17.59 -13.64 -25.49
N LYS A 266 18.74 -13.32 -24.89
CA LYS A 266 20.06 -13.23 -25.55
C LYS A 266 20.14 -12.16 -26.64
N LYS A 267 19.27 -11.15 -26.61
CA LYS A 267 19.27 -9.98 -27.49
C LYS A 267 20.10 -8.86 -26.85
N LEU A 268 21.41 -9.07 -26.74
CA LEU A 268 22.31 -8.27 -25.89
C LEU A 268 22.43 -6.82 -26.36
N ASP A 269 22.34 -6.55 -27.66
CA ASP A 269 22.38 -5.15 -28.17
C ASP A 269 21.12 -4.37 -27.75
N SER A 270 19.94 -5.01 -27.80
CA SER A 270 18.70 -4.42 -27.30
C SER A 270 18.77 -4.20 -25.77
N ALA A 271 19.34 -5.14 -25.02
CA ALA A 271 19.53 -4.97 -23.59
C ALA A 271 20.43 -3.75 -23.29
N LYS A 272 21.57 -3.59 -23.97
CA LYS A 272 22.45 -2.43 -23.84
C LYS A 272 21.74 -1.11 -24.18
N MET A 273 20.94 -1.09 -25.26
CA MET A 273 20.16 0.09 -25.64
C MET A 273 19.22 0.52 -24.50
N PHE A 274 18.46 -0.42 -23.90
CA PHE A 274 17.53 -0.11 -22.81
C PHE A 274 18.25 0.29 -21.51
N ILE A 275 19.43 -0.27 -21.20
CA ILE A 275 20.27 0.18 -20.07
C ILE A 275 20.71 1.62 -20.28
N ASN A 276 21.23 1.94 -21.47
CA ASN A 276 21.66 3.31 -21.77
C ASN A 276 20.49 4.29 -21.64
N LYS A 277 19.28 3.91 -22.09
CA LYS A 277 18.08 4.73 -21.94
C LYS A 277 17.71 4.92 -20.47
N ALA A 278 17.79 3.86 -19.65
CA ALA A 278 17.58 3.95 -18.21
C ALA A 278 18.56 4.94 -17.55
N MET A 279 19.85 4.86 -17.91
CA MET A 279 20.89 5.77 -17.40
C MET A 279 20.68 7.22 -17.86
N GLU A 280 20.18 7.43 -19.08
CA GLU A 280 19.88 8.77 -19.61
C GLU A 280 18.78 9.46 -18.78
N VAL A 281 17.73 8.73 -18.38
CA VAL A 281 16.59 9.28 -17.63
C VAL A 281 16.82 9.33 -16.12
N GLN A 282 17.67 8.50 -15.57
CA GLN A 282 17.81 8.29 -14.10
C GLN A 282 18.50 9.43 -13.36
N LYS A 283 19.32 10.23 -13.97
CA LYS A 283 20.21 11.25 -13.33
C LYS A 283 20.09 11.37 -11.80
N PRO A 284 21.18 11.23 -11.02
CA PRO A 284 22.64 11.12 -11.31
C PRO A 284 23.30 9.79 -10.87
N ILE A 285 22.59 8.70 -10.48
CA ILE A 285 23.19 7.46 -9.96
C ILE A 285 23.27 6.40 -11.07
N PHE A 286 24.47 6.18 -11.62
CA PHE A 286 24.65 5.23 -12.72
C PHE A 286 25.13 3.84 -12.28
N ALA A 287 25.29 3.57 -10.97
CA ALA A 287 25.82 2.31 -10.45
C ALA A 287 25.08 1.08 -10.99
N GLU A 288 23.75 1.08 -10.95
CA GLU A 288 22.94 -0.02 -11.48
C GLU A 288 23.12 -0.21 -12.99
N GLY A 289 23.17 0.88 -13.76
CA GLY A 289 23.37 0.84 -15.20
C GLY A 289 24.72 0.22 -15.57
N TYR A 290 25.80 0.69 -14.96
CA TYR A 290 27.13 0.13 -15.18
C TYR A 290 27.23 -1.33 -14.71
N SER A 291 26.63 -1.69 -13.57
CA SER A 291 26.58 -3.08 -13.10
C SER A 291 25.91 -4.01 -14.12
N ARG A 292 24.77 -3.59 -14.71
CA ARG A 292 24.07 -4.37 -15.74
C ARG A 292 24.85 -4.46 -17.05
N LEU A 293 25.56 -3.40 -17.47
CA LEU A 293 26.47 -3.44 -18.63
C LEU A 293 27.63 -4.41 -18.38
N ALA A 294 28.15 -4.45 -17.14
CA ALA A 294 29.18 -5.42 -16.75
C ALA A 294 28.65 -6.86 -16.81
N ASP A 295 27.42 -7.13 -16.35
CA ASP A 295 26.79 -8.46 -16.44
C ASP A 295 26.65 -8.90 -17.91
N ILE A 296 26.26 -8.00 -18.81
CA ILE A 296 26.17 -8.30 -20.24
C ILE A 296 27.54 -8.58 -20.84
N ALA A 297 28.59 -7.79 -20.49
CA ALA A 297 29.94 -8.03 -20.96
C ALA A 297 30.47 -9.41 -20.47
N ARG A 298 30.14 -9.79 -19.24
CA ARG A 298 30.42 -11.12 -18.71
C ARG A 298 29.72 -12.24 -19.48
N ASP A 299 28.41 -12.05 -19.82
CA ASP A 299 27.64 -12.99 -20.65
C ASP A 299 28.21 -13.12 -22.07
N GLN A 300 28.94 -12.08 -22.55
CA GLN A 300 29.68 -12.09 -23.82
C GLN A 300 31.11 -12.65 -23.68
N GLU A 301 31.47 -13.14 -22.48
CA GLU A 301 32.82 -13.61 -22.15
C GLU A 301 33.92 -12.52 -22.22
N ASP A 302 33.54 -11.23 -22.33
CA ASP A 302 34.43 -10.08 -22.30
C ASP A 302 34.68 -9.63 -20.86
N LEU A 303 35.42 -10.44 -20.12
CA LEU A 303 35.71 -10.22 -18.70
C LEU A 303 36.48 -8.90 -18.44
N LYS A 304 37.25 -8.40 -19.41
CA LYS A 304 37.98 -7.15 -19.26
C LYS A 304 37.02 -5.97 -19.24
N THR A 305 36.13 -5.89 -20.23
CA THR A 305 35.10 -4.87 -20.29
C THR A 305 34.14 -4.98 -19.10
N ALA A 306 33.80 -6.21 -18.65
CA ALA A 306 32.99 -6.43 -17.46
C ALA A 306 33.66 -5.83 -16.21
N LEU A 307 34.96 -6.06 -16.01
CA LEU A 307 35.71 -5.49 -14.89
C LEU A 307 35.68 -3.95 -14.89
N ASP A 308 35.89 -3.34 -16.07
CA ASP A 308 35.89 -1.88 -16.19
C ASP A 308 34.52 -1.28 -15.86
N TYR A 309 33.44 -1.90 -16.34
CA TYR A 309 32.09 -1.45 -15.98
C TYR A 309 31.72 -1.68 -14.49
N TYR A 310 32.16 -2.79 -13.88
CA TYR A 310 31.94 -2.98 -12.44
C TYR A 310 32.71 -1.95 -11.60
N LYS A 311 33.91 -1.55 -12.01
CA LYS A 311 34.65 -0.46 -11.35
C LYS A 311 33.91 0.87 -11.47
N LEU A 312 33.39 1.22 -12.66
CA LEU A 312 32.54 2.41 -12.84
C LEU A 312 31.27 2.35 -11.97
N ALA A 313 30.67 1.17 -11.86
CA ALA A 313 29.54 0.99 -10.96
C ALA A 313 29.92 1.25 -9.49
N HIS A 314 31.05 0.70 -9.05
CA HIS A 314 31.55 0.88 -7.68
C HIS A 314 31.92 2.34 -7.37
N ASP A 315 32.53 3.04 -8.33
CA ASP A 315 32.85 4.47 -8.18
C ASP A 315 31.60 5.34 -8.01
N ASN A 316 30.45 4.89 -8.53
CA ASN A 316 29.15 5.56 -8.36
C ASN A 316 28.41 5.14 -7.10
N ASP A 317 28.65 3.93 -6.58
CA ASP A 317 28.10 3.44 -5.31
C ASP A 317 29.11 2.52 -4.61
N VAL A 318 29.92 3.10 -3.74
CA VAL A 318 30.92 2.39 -2.96
C VAL A 318 30.32 1.55 -1.82
N THR A 319 29.02 1.66 -1.57
CA THR A 319 28.34 0.96 -0.46
C THR A 319 27.76 -0.39 -0.88
N ASP A 320 27.58 -0.64 -2.17
CA ASP A 320 27.04 -1.91 -2.68
C ASP A 320 28.12 -3.01 -2.69
N ALA A 321 28.09 -3.86 -1.69
CA ALA A 321 28.99 -4.99 -1.55
C ALA A 321 28.90 -5.99 -2.73
N ARG A 322 27.73 -6.12 -3.37
CA ARG A 322 27.54 -7.01 -4.52
C ARG A 322 28.40 -6.57 -5.70
N ILE A 323 28.48 -5.26 -5.95
CA ILE A 323 29.32 -4.71 -7.03
C ILE A 323 30.79 -5.03 -6.76
N TYR A 324 31.26 -4.79 -5.53
CA TYR A 324 32.67 -5.10 -5.17
C TYR A 324 32.94 -6.61 -5.20
N TYR A 325 32.00 -7.45 -4.80
CA TYR A 325 32.11 -8.91 -4.93
C TYR A 325 32.29 -9.33 -6.41
N ASN A 326 31.51 -8.73 -7.32
CA ASN A 326 31.63 -8.99 -8.75
C ASN A 326 32.97 -8.53 -9.31
N ILE A 327 33.50 -7.37 -8.90
CA ILE A 327 34.88 -6.94 -9.23
C ILE A 327 35.87 -8.02 -8.82
N THR A 328 35.74 -8.51 -7.58
CA THR A 328 36.64 -9.49 -7.01
C THR A 328 36.64 -10.82 -7.79
N THR A 329 35.44 -11.31 -8.11
CA THR A 329 35.25 -12.59 -8.83
C THR A 329 35.72 -12.49 -10.30
N VAL A 330 35.43 -11.39 -10.98
CA VAL A 330 35.92 -11.18 -12.38
C VAL A 330 37.41 -11.01 -12.40
N TYR A 331 37.98 -10.28 -11.42
CA TYR A 331 39.47 -10.17 -11.31
C TYR A 331 40.10 -11.53 -11.03
N ASP A 332 39.49 -12.40 -10.22
CA ASP A 332 39.95 -13.75 -9.96
C ASP A 332 40.02 -14.60 -11.25
N GLN A 333 39.05 -14.43 -12.14
CA GLN A 333 39.04 -15.13 -13.44
C GLN A 333 40.10 -14.60 -14.41
N LEU A 334 40.31 -13.28 -14.44
CA LEU A 334 41.26 -12.61 -15.34
C LEU A 334 42.71 -12.69 -14.87
N GLY A 335 42.92 -12.58 -13.56
CA GLY A 335 44.24 -12.43 -12.97
C GLY A 335 45.01 -13.73 -12.92
N SER A 336 46.34 -13.66 -13.08
CA SER A 336 47.25 -14.80 -12.92
C SER A 336 47.96 -14.82 -11.56
N ASP A 337 48.00 -13.70 -10.83
CA ASP A 337 48.73 -13.55 -9.57
C ASP A 337 47.83 -13.92 -8.36
N PRO A 338 48.08 -15.06 -7.69
CA PRO A 338 47.26 -15.49 -6.54
C PRO A 338 47.33 -14.53 -5.35
N LYS A 339 48.43 -13.76 -5.19
CA LYS A 339 48.56 -12.81 -4.08
C LYS A 339 47.61 -11.61 -4.26
N LYS A 340 47.54 -11.07 -5.47
CA LYS A 340 46.61 -9.99 -5.80
C LYS A 340 45.16 -10.45 -5.69
N LYS A 341 44.86 -11.66 -6.14
CA LYS A 341 43.51 -12.24 -5.94
C LYS A 341 43.17 -12.30 -4.48
N LEU A 342 44.06 -12.81 -3.64
CA LEU A 342 43.88 -12.89 -2.20
C LEU A 342 43.61 -11.51 -1.56
N GLU A 343 44.35 -10.48 -2.02
CA GLU A 343 44.16 -9.10 -1.55
C GLU A 343 42.75 -8.58 -1.82
N PHE A 344 42.18 -8.79 -3.01
CA PHE A 344 40.80 -8.38 -3.35
C PHE A 344 39.79 -9.03 -2.41
N TYR A 345 39.89 -10.32 -2.15
CA TYR A 345 38.97 -11.04 -1.24
C TYR A 345 39.13 -10.60 0.22
N GLN A 346 40.34 -10.30 0.67
CA GLN A 346 40.56 -9.77 2.02
C GLN A 346 40.00 -8.35 2.18
N ASN A 347 40.17 -7.49 1.16
CA ASN A 347 39.62 -6.16 1.14
C ASN A 347 38.06 -6.20 1.18
N PHE A 348 37.42 -7.14 0.48
CA PHE A 348 35.99 -7.34 0.56
C PHE A 348 35.51 -7.56 2.01
N LEU A 349 36.13 -8.51 2.74
CA LEU A 349 35.79 -8.78 4.14
C LEU A 349 36.02 -7.58 5.09
N LYS A 350 37.02 -6.76 4.76
CA LYS A 350 37.36 -5.56 5.54
C LYS A 350 36.36 -4.43 5.31
N GLN A 351 35.95 -4.24 4.07
CA GLN A 351 35.09 -3.12 3.66
C GLN A 351 33.62 -3.38 3.96
N TYR A 352 33.17 -4.65 3.87
CA TYR A 352 31.77 -5.05 4.02
C TYR A 352 31.60 -6.12 5.11
N PRO A 353 31.81 -5.77 6.39
CA PRO A 353 31.92 -6.76 7.48
C PRO A 353 30.59 -7.42 7.88
N ASN A 354 29.43 -6.90 7.46
CA ASN A 354 28.09 -7.35 7.87
C ASN A 354 27.19 -7.79 6.70
N GLU A 355 27.81 -8.17 5.57
CA GLU A 355 27.07 -8.56 4.39
C GLU A 355 26.45 -9.96 4.47
N HIS A 356 25.57 -10.28 3.52
CA HIS A 356 24.79 -11.52 3.49
C HIS A 356 25.68 -12.77 3.63
N PRO A 357 25.28 -13.77 4.41
CA PRO A 357 26.07 -14.98 4.69
C PRO A 357 26.65 -15.68 3.45
N TYR A 358 25.89 -15.70 2.33
CA TYR A 358 26.33 -16.27 1.05
C TYR A 358 27.66 -15.70 0.55
N PHE A 359 27.81 -14.38 0.55
CA PHE A 359 29.07 -13.73 0.12
C PHE A 359 30.21 -14.08 1.05
N TYR A 360 29.93 -14.10 2.35
CA TYR A 360 30.94 -14.41 3.38
C TYR A 360 31.51 -15.83 3.24
N GLU A 361 30.65 -16.82 3.06
CA GLU A 361 31.09 -18.20 2.91
C GLU A 361 31.92 -18.40 1.64
N SER A 362 31.44 -17.88 0.51
CA SER A 362 32.11 -17.96 -0.78
C SER A 362 33.49 -17.29 -0.72
N VAL A 363 33.57 -16.09 -0.16
CA VAL A 363 34.82 -15.33 -0.03
C VAL A 363 35.83 -16.04 0.89
N ARG A 364 35.38 -16.52 2.06
CA ARG A 364 36.26 -17.25 3.01
C ARG A 364 36.80 -18.55 2.41
N LYS A 365 35.96 -19.28 1.71
CA LYS A 365 36.40 -20.50 1.01
C LYS A 365 37.50 -20.17 0.01
N ARG A 366 37.26 -19.14 -0.82
CA ARG A 366 38.24 -18.77 -1.83
C ARG A 366 39.55 -18.23 -1.24
N ILE A 367 39.50 -17.50 -0.13
CA ILE A 367 40.70 -17.06 0.61
C ILE A 367 41.51 -18.26 1.07
N THR A 368 40.91 -19.33 1.56
CA THR A 368 41.59 -20.54 2.00
C THR A 368 42.30 -21.22 0.81
N GLU A 369 41.60 -21.43 -0.29
CA GLU A 369 42.15 -21.99 -1.53
C GLU A 369 43.37 -21.19 -2.07
N LEU A 370 43.26 -19.86 -2.08
CA LEU A 370 44.34 -18.99 -2.55
C LEU A 370 45.56 -19.01 -1.62
N LYS A 371 45.37 -19.12 -0.31
CA LYS A 371 46.45 -19.27 0.65
C LYS A 371 47.21 -20.59 0.45
N GLU A 372 46.50 -21.68 0.25
CA GLU A 372 47.09 -22.98 -0.08
C GLU A 372 47.84 -22.91 -1.39
N GLN A 373 47.27 -22.34 -2.44
CA GLN A 373 47.96 -22.17 -3.73
C GLN A 373 49.27 -21.35 -3.60
N ILE A 374 49.25 -20.26 -2.83
CA ILE A 374 50.44 -19.43 -2.59
C ILE A 374 51.53 -20.20 -1.80
N HIS A 375 51.13 -21.06 -0.88
CA HIS A 375 52.05 -21.88 -0.10
C HIS A 375 52.79 -22.90 -0.98
N PHE A 376 52.04 -23.66 -1.79
CA PHE A 376 52.63 -24.66 -2.70
C PHE A 376 53.39 -24.08 -3.89
N THR A 377 53.20 -22.80 -4.23
CA THR A 377 54.00 -22.15 -5.30
C THR A 377 55.35 -21.61 -4.81
N LYS A 378 55.61 -21.69 -3.50
CA LYS A 378 56.88 -21.28 -2.87
C LYS A 378 57.86 -22.43 -2.68
N GLU A 379 57.45 -23.68 -2.88
CA GLU A 379 58.28 -24.88 -2.98
C GLU A 379 58.64 -25.14 -4.45
#